data_c464c1616472c7dae96deabf6ef7ff67
#
_entry.id   c464c1616472c7dae96deabf6ef7ff67
#
_cell.length_a   1.000
_cell.length_b   1.000
_cell.length_c   1.000
_cell.angle_alpha   90.00
_cell.angle_beta   90.00
_cell.angle_gamma   90.00
#
_symmetry.space_group_name_H-M   'P 1'
#
loop_
_entity.id
_entity.type
_entity.pdbx_description
1 polymer ?
#
loop_
_entity_poly.entity_id
_entity_poly.type
_entity_poly.pdbx_seq_one_letter_code
_entity_poly.pdbx_strand_id
1 'polypeptide(L)'
;LHREPKSKVFVLQATMRCLRQIGDYQHTALVFLSDENTKILDDELKNNFNITLSDMKGAGEKDNRVEIRIVPPPVSVKIKRVKKLFKLKEKVISEGIDFELKTADIEKYKIIETKRELFNTSEKIGVGEDCSSAKERRIFTPFTLVGEIARYINYSPITIRDILSSSVEGCEKICECINQYNELLYDIVIPKLFHELYDIQEYEHAEEVELQLVKEPKDGFYSIKYKDGLLASMTDEKYHKYRDRSFNLDHYCFDSKPEYDMFWNLLCDDKRLEKVWFTGMLTHGQTEFIINYIDPVSGGVRSYYPDFLVKKKDGSYVIIEVKGDNK
;
A
#
# COMPACT_ATOMS: atom_id res chain seq x y z
N LEU A 1 -20.09 -8.29 2.46
CA LEU A 1 -19.56 -7.40 3.51
C LEU A 1 -20.54 -6.26 3.74
N HIS A 2 -21.28 -6.34 4.87
CA HIS A 2 -22.34 -5.37 5.21
C HIS A 2 -21.89 -4.42 6.33
N ARG A 3 -20.62 -4.36 6.63
CA ARG A 3 -20.03 -3.55 7.69
C ARG A 3 -19.42 -2.29 7.09
N GLU A 4 -19.67 -1.14 7.69
CA GLU A 4 -18.95 0.08 7.34
C GLU A 4 -17.42 -0.17 7.42
N PRO A 5 -16.68 0.12 6.34
CA PRO A 5 -15.27 -0.18 6.32
C PRO A 5 -14.52 0.75 7.27
N LYS A 6 -13.85 0.19 8.27
CA LYS A 6 -12.96 0.95 9.14
C LYS A 6 -11.66 1.38 8.45
N SER A 7 -11.33 0.77 7.31
CA SER A 7 -10.12 1.04 6.52
C SER A 7 -10.30 0.54 5.10
N LYS A 8 -9.86 1.34 4.13
CA LYS A 8 -9.84 0.97 2.70
C LYS A 8 -9.04 -0.31 2.45
N VAL A 9 -7.89 -0.45 3.12
CA VAL A 9 -7.03 -1.64 3.04
C VAL A 9 -7.75 -2.90 3.55
N PHE A 10 -8.63 -2.77 4.54
CA PHE A 10 -9.41 -3.90 5.05
C PHE A 10 -10.36 -4.48 4.00
N VAL A 11 -11.03 -3.63 3.21
CA VAL A 11 -11.93 -4.08 2.13
C VAL A 11 -11.15 -4.88 1.10
N LEU A 12 -10.00 -4.37 0.66
CA LEU A 12 -9.12 -5.06 -0.28
C LEU A 12 -8.65 -6.41 0.28
N GLN A 13 -8.12 -6.43 1.50
CA GLN A 13 -7.61 -7.65 2.12
C GLN A 13 -8.70 -8.71 2.35
N ALA A 14 -9.90 -8.29 2.76
CA ALA A 14 -11.01 -9.20 2.99
C ALA A 14 -11.49 -9.86 1.68
N THR A 15 -11.55 -9.10 0.59
CA THR A 15 -11.94 -9.62 -0.72
C THR A 15 -10.85 -10.49 -1.36
N MET A 16 -9.59 -10.08 -1.27
CA MET A 16 -8.46 -10.84 -1.80
C MET A 16 -8.25 -12.20 -1.10
N ARG A 17 -8.74 -12.37 0.13
CA ARG A 17 -8.71 -13.68 0.79
C ARG A 17 -9.53 -14.75 0.06
N CYS A 18 -10.60 -14.34 -0.62
CA CYS A 18 -11.44 -15.24 -1.41
C CYS A 18 -10.75 -15.71 -2.71
N LEU A 19 -9.71 -14.99 -3.15
CA LEU A 19 -8.97 -15.28 -4.38
C LEU A 19 -7.75 -16.17 -4.14
N ARG A 20 -7.52 -16.63 -2.91
CA ARG A 20 -6.41 -17.54 -2.60
C ARG A 20 -6.68 -18.90 -3.23
N GLN A 21 -5.69 -19.39 -3.96
CA GLN A 21 -5.70 -20.75 -4.48
C GLN A 21 -5.70 -21.75 -3.32
N ILE A 22 -6.62 -22.73 -3.38
CA ILE A 22 -6.69 -23.84 -2.44
C ILE A 22 -6.35 -25.11 -3.21
N GLY A 23 -5.15 -25.67 -2.99
CA GLY A 23 -4.64 -26.82 -3.73
C GLY A 23 -4.31 -26.47 -5.21
N ASP A 24 -4.45 -27.45 -6.09
CA ASP A 24 -4.10 -27.32 -7.51
C ASP A 24 -5.25 -26.77 -8.36
N TYR A 25 -6.39 -26.49 -7.76
CA TYR A 25 -7.60 -26.02 -8.47
C TYR A 25 -7.93 -24.58 -8.10
N GLN A 26 -8.25 -23.79 -9.13
CA GLN A 26 -8.77 -22.44 -8.94
C GLN A 26 -10.30 -22.49 -8.90
N HIS A 27 -10.87 -22.18 -7.73
CA HIS A 27 -12.32 -22.08 -7.55
C HIS A 27 -12.80 -20.64 -7.77
N THR A 28 -13.99 -20.52 -8.38
CA THR A 28 -14.64 -19.20 -8.50
C THR A 28 -15.24 -18.81 -7.15
N ALA A 29 -14.86 -17.67 -6.63
CA ALA A 29 -15.43 -17.09 -5.43
C ALA A 29 -16.46 -16.01 -5.77
N LEU A 30 -17.61 -16.03 -5.09
CA LEU A 30 -18.62 -14.97 -5.17
C LEU A 30 -18.48 -14.04 -3.99
N VAL A 31 -18.28 -12.75 -4.24
CA VAL A 31 -18.15 -11.73 -3.22
C VAL A 31 -19.28 -10.72 -3.37
N PHE A 32 -20.11 -10.58 -2.34
CA PHE A 32 -21.19 -9.58 -2.29
C PHE A 32 -20.70 -8.37 -1.51
N LEU A 33 -20.74 -7.21 -2.15
CA LEU A 33 -20.29 -5.94 -1.59
C LEU A 33 -21.46 -4.94 -1.59
N SER A 34 -21.49 -4.04 -0.61
CA SER A 34 -22.30 -2.83 -0.70
C SER A 34 -21.75 -1.90 -1.77
N ASP A 35 -22.56 -0.95 -2.27
CA ASP A 35 -22.13 0.02 -3.28
C ASP A 35 -20.91 0.84 -2.83
N GLU A 36 -20.86 1.17 -1.54
CA GLU A 36 -19.73 1.88 -0.93
C GLU A 36 -18.46 1.03 -0.92
N ASN A 37 -18.56 -0.23 -0.46
CA ASN A 37 -17.43 -1.16 -0.47
C ASN A 37 -16.97 -1.49 -1.90
N THR A 38 -17.88 -1.49 -2.88
CA THR A 38 -17.56 -1.70 -4.30
C THR A 38 -16.71 -0.57 -4.82
N LYS A 39 -17.07 0.70 -4.54
CA LYS A 39 -16.27 1.86 -4.94
C LYS A 39 -14.87 1.85 -4.29
N ILE A 40 -14.81 1.57 -2.98
CA ILE A 40 -13.54 1.48 -2.27
C ILE A 40 -12.65 0.39 -2.87
N LEU A 41 -13.21 -0.78 -3.19
CA LEU A 41 -12.45 -1.87 -3.78
C LEU A 41 -11.94 -1.50 -5.18
N ASP A 42 -12.77 -0.89 -6.01
CA ASP A 42 -12.38 -0.46 -7.36
C ASP A 42 -11.25 0.58 -7.32
N ASP A 43 -11.37 1.57 -6.45
CA ASP A 43 -10.33 2.57 -6.21
C ASP A 43 -9.00 1.94 -5.75
N GLU A 44 -9.06 0.99 -4.80
CA GLU A 44 -7.86 0.31 -4.29
C GLU A 44 -7.22 -0.61 -5.34
N LEU A 45 -8.02 -1.29 -6.17
CA LEU A 45 -7.53 -2.12 -7.27
C LEU A 45 -6.85 -1.25 -8.33
N LYS A 46 -7.45 -0.12 -8.70
CA LYS A 46 -6.87 0.82 -9.65
C LYS A 46 -5.56 1.42 -9.15
N ASN A 47 -5.54 1.89 -7.90
CA ASN A 47 -4.38 2.56 -7.32
C ASN A 47 -3.19 1.63 -7.03
N ASN A 48 -3.42 0.34 -6.77
CA ASN A 48 -2.35 -0.58 -6.39
C ASN A 48 -1.95 -1.55 -7.51
N PHE A 49 -2.87 -1.86 -8.42
CA PHE A 49 -2.67 -2.90 -9.44
C PHE A 49 -2.91 -2.42 -10.86
N ASN A 50 -3.44 -1.22 -11.05
CA ASN A 50 -3.89 -0.66 -12.33
C ASN A 50 -4.91 -1.57 -13.04
N ILE A 51 -5.85 -2.12 -12.26
CA ILE A 51 -6.98 -2.92 -12.73
C ILE A 51 -8.28 -2.41 -12.10
N THR A 52 -9.40 -2.66 -12.75
CA THR A 52 -10.74 -2.33 -12.24
C THR A 52 -11.52 -3.60 -11.88
N LEU A 53 -12.62 -3.44 -11.13
CA LEU A 53 -13.55 -4.55 -10.86
C LEU A 53 -14.18 -5.10 -12.16
N SER A 54 -14.35 -4.27 -13.18
CA SER A 54 -14.83 -4.72 -14.49
C SER A 54 -13.84 -5.65 -15.17
N ASP A 55 -12.54 -5.41 -15.02
CA ASP A 55 -11.49 -6.27 -15.56
C ASP A 55 -11.45 -7.63 -14.86
N MET A 56 -11.79 -7.66 -13.56
CA MET A 56 -11.84 -8.88 -12.76
C MET A 56 -13.11 -9.72 -13.00
N LYS A 57 -14.24 -9.07 -13.36
CA LYS A 57 -15.53 -9.77 -13.56
C LYS A 57 -15.54 -10.71 -14.74
N GLY A 58 -14.50 -10.73 -15.54
CA GLY A 58 -14.22 -11.69 -16.61
C GLY A 58 -15.35 -11.96 -17.60
N ALA A 59 -15.09 -11.77 -18.89
CA ALA A 59 -15.61 -12.55 -20.02
C ALA A 59 -17.13 -12.88 -20.08
N GLY A 60 -17.99 -11.92 -19.76
CA GLY A 60 -19.44 -12.04 -20.04
C GLY A 60 -19.93 -11.10 -21.13
N GLU A 61 -19.26 -9.98 -21.36
CA GLU A 61 -19.53 -9.05 -22.44
C GLU A 61 -18.52 -9.25 -23.57
N LYS A 62 -18.90 -9.02 -24.80
CA LYS A 62 -17.98 -8.98 -25.95
C LYS A 62 -17.04 -7.79 -25.81
N ASP A 63 -16.11 -7.89 -24.89
CA ASP A 63 -15.05 -6.91 -24.76
C ASP A 63 -14.08 -7.11 -25.93
N ASN A 64 -13.85 -6.04 -26.67
CA ASN A 64 -12.81 -6.00 -27.70
C ASN A 64 -11.46 -6.22 -27.02
N ARG A 65 -10.83 -7.37 -27.27
CA ARG A 65 -9.51 -7.71 -26.76
C ARG A 65 -8.54 -7.92 -27.91
N VAL A 66 -7.31 -7.52 -27.69
CA VAL A 66 -6.22 -7.74 -28.62
C VAL A 66 -5.08 -8.48 -27.93
N GLU A 67 -4.46 -9.41 -28.63
CA GLU A 67 -3.23 -10.07 -28.21
C GLU A 67 -2.06 -9.13 -28.48
N ILE A 68 -1.30 -8.82 -27.46
CA ILE A 68 -0.17 -7.90 -27.53
C ILE A 68 1.12 -8.66 -27.28
N ARG A 69 2.07 -8.51 -28.16
CA ARG A 69 3.39 -9.16 -28.10
C ARG A 69 4.51 -8.15 -27.93
N ILE A 70 5.54 -8.58 -27.25
CA ILE A 70 6.78 -7.79 -27.13
C ILE A 70 7.47 -7.76 -28.49
N VAL A 71 7.86 -6.57 -28.89
CA VAL A 71 8.67 -6.38 -30.11
C VAL A 71 10.15 -6.59 -29.74
N PRO A 72 10.80 -7.61 -30.29
CA PRO A 72 12.21 -7.87 -29.99
C PRO A 72 13.15 -6.76 -30.52
N PRO A 73 14.25 -6.46 -29.81
CA PRO A 73 14.60 -6.95 -28.49
C PRO A 73 13.77 -6.28 -27.38
N PRO A 74 13.51 -6.98 -26.26
CA PRO A 74 12.84 -6.38 -25.10
C PRO A 74 13.55 -5.11 -24.65
N VAL A 75 12.78 -4.07 -24.32
CA VAL A 75 13.34 -2.79 -23.90
C VAL A 75 13.64 -2.82 -22.41
N SER A 76 14.90 -2.71 -22.04
CA SER A 76 15.33 -2.40 -20.68
C SER A 76 15.88 -0.97 -20.59
N VAL A 77 15.67 -0.37 -19.44
CA VAL A 77 16.08 1.00 -19.15
C VAL A 77 16.92 1.01 -17.89
N LYS A 78 18.10 1.59 -17.96
CA LYS A 78 18.92 1.85 -16.78
C LYS A 78 18.49 3.17 -16.17
N ILE A 79 18.03 3.09 -14.94
CA ILE A 79 17.62 4.26 -14.17
C ILE A 79 18.42 4.33 -12.87
N LYS A 80 18.70 5.55 -12.44
CA LYS A 80 19.25 5.82 -11.13
C LYS A 80 18.09 6.03 -10.17
N ARG A 81 17.94 5.11 -9.21
CA ARG A 81 16.90 5.17 -8.19
C ARG A 81 17.51 5.57 -6.86
N VAL A 82 16.90 6.55 -6.23
CA VAL A 82 17.25 6.94 -4.86
C VAL A 82 16.20 6.35 -3.92
N LYS A 83 16.63 5.50 -3.01
CA LYS A 83 15.79 4.93 -1.95
C LYS A 83 16.07 5.66 -0.66
N LYS A 84 15.01 6.07 0.04
CA LYS A 84 15.09 6.48 1.43
C LYS A 84 15.09 5.23 2.30
N LEU A 85 16.14 5.05 3.04
CA LEU A 85 16.31 3.95 3.97
C LEU A 85 16.38 4.49 5.39
N PHE A 86 15.94 3.69 6.34
CA PHE A 86 15.95 4.05 7.75
C PHE A 86 16.85 3.08 8.50
N LYS A 87 17.68 3.63 9.37
CA LYS A 87 18.54 2.88 10.27
C LYS A 87 18.26 3.26 11.70
N LEU A 88 18.07 2.28 12.54
CA LEU A 88 17.98 2.49 13.97
C LEU A 88 19.39 2.65 14.53
N LYS A 89 19.60 3.73 15.28
CA LYS A 89 20.81 3.97 16.07
C LYS A 89 20.43 3.92 17.54
N GLU A 90 21.10 3.08 18.30
CA GLU A 90 20.91 3.04 19.74
C GLU A 90 21.39 4.32 20.40
N LYS A 91 20.58 4.82 21.33
CA LYS A 91 20.90 5.95 22.20
C LYS A 91 21.27 5.47 23.59
N VAL A 92 22.14 6.18 24.24
CA VAL A 92 22.44 5.96 25.65
C VAL A 92 21.47 6.79 26.47
N ILE A 93 20.66 6.13 27.28
CA ILE A 93 19.74 6.80 28.22
C ILE A 93 20.56 7.27 29.41
N SER A 94 20.62 8.59 29.60
CA SER A 94 21.37 9.24 30.68
C SER A 94 20.52 9.65 31.88
N GLU A 95 19.21 9.76 31.69
CA GLU A 95 18.24 10.20 32.69
C GLU A 95 17.09 9.22 32.85
N GLY A 96 16.42 9.24 33.99
CA GLY A 96 15.23 8.41 34.24
C GLY A 96 14.06 8.79 33.29
N ILE A 97 13.43 7.82 32.69
CA ILE A 97 12.26 8.05 31.83
C ILE A 97 11.04 8.30 32.71
N ASP A 98 10.24 9.31 32.36
CA ASP A 98 8.90 9.52 32.91
C ASP A 98 7.87 9.00 31.90
N PHE A 99 7.15 7.94 32.23
CA PHE A 99 6.14 7.36 31.34
C PHE A 99 4.81 8.11 31.37
N GLU A 100 4.65 9.07 32.30
CA GLU A 100 3.43 9.86 32.43
C GLU A 100 2.15 9.03 32.63
N LEU A 101 2.28 7.84 33.23
CA LEU A 101 1.14 6.89 33.39
C LEU A 101 0.01 7.47 34.25
N LYS A 102 0.29 8.41 35.15
CA LYS A 102 -0.72 9.07 36.00
C LYS A 102 -1.62 10.01 35.22
N THR A 103 -1.13 10.58 34.11
CA THR A 103 -1.85 11.53 33.26
C THR A 103 -2.43 10.88 32.02
N ALA A 104 -2.22 9.56 31.85
CA ALA A 104 -2.73 8.82 30.73
C ALA A 104 -4.28 8.85 30.67
N ASP A 105 -4.83 9.06 29.50
CA ASP A 105 -6.26 8.95 29.26
C ASP A 105 -6.68 7.48 29.27
N ILE A 106 -7.10 7.02 30.46
CA ILE A 106 -7.56 5.64 30.68
C ILE A 106 -9.04 5.42 30.30
N GLU A 107 -9.80 6.50 30.09
CA GLU A 107 -11.23 6.40 29.74
C GLU A 107 -11.43 5.62 28.42
N LYS A 108 -10.52 5.77 27.48
CA LYS A 108 -10.56 5.03 26.21
C LYS A 108 -10.42 3.50 26.34
N TYR A 109 -9.93 3.01 27.48
CA TYR A 109 -9.77 1.57 27.74
C TYR A 109 -10.92 0.97 28.51
N LYS A 110 -11.82 1.79 29.05
CA LYS A 110 -13.01 1.32 29.75
C LYS A 110 -14.02 0.75 28.77
N ILE A 111 -14.52 -0.43 29.05
CA ILE A 111 -15.61 -1.04 28.29
C ILE A 111 -16.90 -0.75 29.03
N ILE A 112 -17.80 0.01 28.39
CA ILE A 112 -19.09 0.37 28.94
C ILE A 112 -20.15 -0.52 28.29
N GLU A 113 -20.79 -1.37 29.10
CA GLU A 113 -21.90 -2.19 28.66
C GLU A 113 -23.21 -1.44 28.91
N THR A 114 -23.95 -1.13 27.85
CA THR A 114 -25.26 -0.50 27.95
C THR A 114 -26.31 -1.60 28.02
N LYS A 115 -26.90 -1.82 29.18
CA LYS A 115 -28.04 -2.75 29.33
C LYS A 115 -29.27 -2.14 28.65
N ARG A 116 -29.67 -2.69 27.51
CA ARG A 116 -30.98 -2.43 26.91
C ARG A 116 -32.02 -3.31 27.64
N GLU A 117 -32.91 -2.71 28.40
CA GLU A 117 -34.11 -3.40 28.88
C GLU A 117 -35.05 -3.65 27.69
N LEU A 118 -35.16 -4.92 27.32
CA LEU A 118 -35.84 -5.38 26.10
C LEU A 118 -37.38 -5.28 26.17
N PHE A 119 -37.98 -4.77 27.23
CA PHE A 119 -39.44 -4.89 27.48
C PHE A 119 -40.18 -3.64 27.96
N ASN A 120 -39.69 -2.42 27.76
CA ASN A 120 -40.54 -1.25 28.00
C ASN A 120 -40.27 -0.12 27.02
N THR A 121 -41.34 0.36 26.40
CA THR A 121 -41.44 1.39 25.35
C THR A 121 -41.09 2.83 25.81
N SER A 122 -40.32 2.99 26.85
CA SER A 122 -39.72 4.27 27.25
C SER A 122 -38.22 4.07 27.32
N GLU A 123 -37.52 4.71 26.39
CA GLU A 123 -36.07 4.74 26.31
C GLU A 123 -35.46 5.35 27.59
N LYS A 124 -35.32 4.55 28.64
CA LYS A 124 -34.36 4.85 29.69
C LYS A 124 -32.99 4.31 29.22
N ILE A 125 -32.15 5.19 28.71
CA ILE A 125 -30.75 4.90 28.57
C ILE A 125 -30.23 4.66 29.99
N GLY A 126 -30.04 3.38 30.33
CA GLY A 126 -29.45 3.00 31.61
C GLY A 126 -28.02 3.54 31.66
N VAL A 127 -27.59 3.98 32.83
CA VAL A 127 -26.17 4.34 33.07
C VAL A 127 -25.35 3.10 32.78
N GLY A 128 -24.41 3.20 31.81
CA GLY A 128 -23.56 2.09 31.46
C GLY A 128 -22.63 1.74 32.63
N GLU A 129 -22.47 0.46 32.91
CA GLU A 129 -21.48 -0.03 33.87
C GLU A 129 -20.13 -0.24 33.18
N ASP A 130 -19.05 0.14 33.84
CA ASP A 130 -17.69 -0.12 33.37
C ASP A 130 -17.38 -1.63 33.50
N CYS A 131 -17.38 -2.33 32.37
CA CYS A 131 -17.07 -3.75 32.29
C CYS A 131 -15.57 -4.01 32.00
N SER A 132 -14.71 -3.04 32.12
CA SER A 132 -13.28 -3.19 31.88
C SER A 132 -12.62 -4.28 32.72
N SER A 133 -13.19 -4.54 33.93
CA SER A 133 -12.75 -5.63 34.79
C SER A 133 -13.12 -7.04 34.27
N ALA A 134 -14.14 -7.15 33.41
CA ALA A 134 -14.57 -8.42 32.81
C ALA A 134 -13.73 -8.80 31.55
N LYS A 135 -12.90 -7.88 31.03
CA LYS A 135 -12.01 -8.17 29.93
C LYS A 135 -10.91 -9.13 30.41
N GLU A 136 -10.66 -10.18 29.63
CA GLU A 136 -9.56 -11.08 29.89
C GLU A 136 -8.23 -10.31 29.85
N ARG A 137 -7.57 -10.20 30.98
CA ARG A 137 -6.33 -9.44 31.17
C ARG A 137 -5.17 -10.37 31.47
N ARG A 138 -4.04 -10.06 30.90
CA ARG A 138 -2.78 -10.71 31.23
C ARG A 138 -2.21 -10.07 32.50
N ILE A 139 -1.95 -10.90 33.51
CA ILE A 139 -1.29 -10.44 34.74
C ILE A 139 0.22 -10.58 34.58
N PHE A 140 0.89 -9.47 34.76
CA PHE A 140 2.35 -9.38 34.71
C PHE A 140 2.93 -9.34 36.12
N THR A 141 4.04 -10.04 36.33
CA THR A 141 4.98 -9.74 37.40
C THR A 141 6.04 -8.78 36.84
N PRO A 142 6.82 -8.05 37.66
CA PRO A 142 7.91 -7.21 37.15
C PRO A 142 8.86 -7.99 36.23
N PHE A 143 9.14 -9.23 36.53
CA PHE A 143 9.99 -10.08 35.70
C PHE A 143 9.38 -10.42 34.34
N THR A 144 8.12 -10.82 34.33
CA THR A 144 7.42 -11.15 33.06
C THR A 144 7.14 -9.90 32.22
N LEU A 145 6.92 -8.77 32.85
CA LEU A 145 6.78 -7.47 32.17
C LEU A 145 8.09 -7.07 31.46
N VAL A 146 9.22 -7.14 32.16
CA VAL A 146 10.53 -6.90 31.58
C VAL A 146 10.79 -7.82 30.39
N GLY A 147 10.48 -9.11 30.54
CA GLY A 147 10.61 -10.09 29.45
C GLY A 147 9.77 -9.77 28.23
N GLU A 148 8.51 -9.33 28.45
CA GLU A 148 7.61 -8.95 27.37
C GLU A 148 8.11 -7.70 26.63
N ILE A 149 8.53 -6.67 27.34
CA ILE A 149 9.09 -5.43 26.76
C ILE A 149 10.37 -5.74 25.98
N ALA A 150 11.28 -6.50 26.59
CA ALA A 150 12.55 -6.88 25.97
C ALA A 150 12.36 -7.63 24.66
N ARG A 151 11.40 -8.56 24.64
CA ARG A 151 11.02 -9.31 23.44
C ARG A 151 10.42 -8.41 22.38
N TYR A 152 9.58 -7.45 22.77
CA TYR A 152 8.87 -6.57 21.84
C TYR A 152 9.82 -5.57 21.16
N ILE A 153 10.73 -4.98 21.94
CA ILE A 153 11.71 -4.01 21.45
C ILE A 153 12.96 -4.68 20.86
N ASN A 154 13.13 -5.98 21.10
CA ASN A 154 14.34 -6.75 20.78
C ASN A 154 15.59 -6.15 21.47
N TYR A 155 15.50 -5.99 22.79
CA TYR A 155 16.56 -5.38 23.59
C TYR A 155 16.92 -6.26 24.81
N SER A 156 18.05 -5.95 25.46
CA SER A 156 18.51 -6.71 26.63
C SER A 156 17.52 -6.62 27.80
N PRO A 157 17.02 -7.77 28.35
CA PRO A 157 16.12 -7.72 29.52
C PRO A 157 16.76 -7.06 30.75
N ILE A 158 18.06 -7.20 30.93
CA ILE A 158 18.79 -6.60 32.04
C ILE A 158 18.74 -5.08 31.92
N THR A 159 19.02 -4.55 30.72
CA THR A 159 18.97 -3.14 30.45
C THR A 159 17.55 -2.58 30.59
N ILE A 160 16.54 -3.28 30.08
CA ILE A 160 15.13 -2.89 30.26
C ILE A 160 14.76 -2.81 31.73
N ARG A 161 15.14 -3.82 32.53
CA ARG A 161 14.91 -3.80 33.98
C ARG A 161 15.54 -2.57 34.64
N ASP A 162 16.78 -2.27 34.28
CA ASP A 162 17.53 -1.15 34.89
C ASP A 162 16.89 0.19 34.50
N ILE A 163 16.44 0.35 33.25
CA ILE A 163 15.71 1.52 32.77
C ILE A 163 14.38 1.68 33.51
N LEU A 164 13.56 0.62 33.60
CA LEU A 164 12.28 0.70 34.31
C LEU A 164 12.47 0.97 35.81
N SER A 165 13.51 0.44 36.41
CA SER A 165 13.81 0.66 37.83
C SER A 165 14.29 2.09 38.12
N SER A 166 15.00 2.71 37.17
CA SER A 166 15.47 4.08 37.26
C SER A 166 14.45 5.12 36.74
N SER A 167 13.32 4.67 36.20
CA SER A 167 12.25 5.55 35.74
C SER A 167 11.57 6.30 36.90
N VAL A 168 10.88 7.40 36.61
CA VAL A 168 10.19 8.24 37.62
C VAL A 168 9.15 7.40 38.38
N GLU A 169 8.42 6.54 37.74
CA GLU A 169 7.40 5.68 38.37
C GLU A 169 8.01 4.47 39.09
N GLY A 170 9.10 3.92 38.57
CA GLY A 170 9.70 2.66 39.01
C GLY A 170 8.99 1.43 38.46
N CYS A 171 9.73 0.32 38.34
CA CYS A 171 9.27 -0.89 37.68
C CYS A 171 7.98 -1.48 38.28
N GLU A 172 7.86 -1.48 39.63
CA GLU A 172 6.70 -2.06 40.32
C GLU A 172 5.42 -1.25 40.04
N LYS A 173 5.51 0.08 40.10
CA LYS A 173 4.37 0.95 39.83
C LYS A 173 3.90 0.88 38.38
N ILE A 174 4.85 0.81 37.46
CA ILE A 174 4.55 0.58 36.03
C ILE A 174 3.82 -0.75 35.88
N CYS A 175 4.28 -1.82 36.54
CA CYS A 175 3.65 -3.13 36.51
C CYS A 175 2.21 -3.10 37.06
N GLU A 176 1.96 -2.39 38.15
CA GLU A 176 0.63 -2.19 38.74
C GLU A 176 -0.31 -1.49 37.73
N CYS A 177 0.12 -0.39 37.11
CA CYS A 177 -0.67 0.33 36.13
C CYS A 177 -1.00 -0.53 34.91
N ILE A 178 -0.04 -1.28 34.40
CA ILE A 178 -0.23 -2.19 33.26
C ILE A 178 -1.18 -3.34 33.63
N ASN A 179 -1.14 -3.85 34.85
CA ASN A 179 -2.07 -4.88 35.31
C ASN A 179 -3.49 -4.34 35.44
N GLN A 180 -3.66 -3.05 35.64
CA GLN A 180 -4.97 -2.40 35.62
C GLN A 180 -5.49 -2.24 34.18
N TYR A 181 -4.61 -1.82 33.21
CA TYR A 181 -4.93 -1.65 31.80
C TYR A 181 -3.75 -2.12 30.95
N ASN A 182 -3.83 -3.32 30.40
CA ASN A 182 -2.70 -3.91 29.61
C ASN A 182 -2.37 -3.10 28.36
N GLU A 183 -3.32 -2.33 27.86
CA GLU A 183 -3.16 -1.44 26.69
C GLU A 183 -2.08 -0.39 26.92
N LEU A 184 -1.91 0.09 28.17
CA LEU A 184 -0.86 1.06 28.53
C LEU A 184 0.54 0.57 28.15
N LEU A 185 0.76 -0.73 28.21
CA LEU A 185 2.04 -1.32 27.81
C LEU A 185 2.36 -1.01 26.34
N TYR A 186 1.37 -1.22 25.47
CA TYR A 186 1.57 -1.15 24.01
C TYR A 186 1.34 0.28 23.47
N ASP A 187 0.50 1.07 24.11
CA ASP A 187 0.17 2.43 23.67
C ASP A 187 1.13 3.49 24.21
N ILE A 188 1.73 3.24 25.37
CA ILE A 188 2.57 4.27 26.06
C ILE A 188 3.97 3.74 26.36
N VAL A 189 4.10 2.64 27.12
CA VAL A 189 5.40 2.23 27.66
C VAL A 189 6.35 1.79 26.57
N ILE A 190 5.92 0.88 25.69
CA ILE A 190 6.75 0.38 24.58
C ILE A 190 7.11 1.49 23.58
N PRO A 191 6.16 2.30 23.09
CA PRO A 191 6.50 3.40 22.17
C PRO A 191 7.47 4.41 22.78
N LYS A 192 7.25 4.82 24.04
CA LYS A 192 8.12 5.77 24.72
C LYS A 192 9.54 5.22 24.91
N LEU A 193 9.65 3.97 25.38
CA LEU A 193 10.94 3.26 25.45
C LEU A 193 11.64 3.17 24.10
N PHE A 194 10.90 2.87 23.04
CA PHE A 194 11.48 2.80 21.71
C PHE A 194 12.06 4.12 21.27
N HIS A 195 11.34 5.23 21.48
CA HIS A 195 11.81 6.56 21.15
C HIS A 195 13.02 7.02 21.99
N GLU A 196 13.10 6.57 23.25
CA GLU A 196 14.25 6.87 24.11
C GLU A 196 15.47 6.00 23.79
N LEU A 197 15.25 4.75 23.39
CA LEU A 197 16.33 3.81 23.08
C LEU A 197 16.90 3.97 21.68
N TYR A 198 16.10 4.45 20.73
CA TYR A 198 16.47 4.50 19.32
C TYR A 198 16.28 5.87 18.71
N ASP A 199 17.23 6.22 17.86
CA ASP A 199 17.13 7.34 16.92
C ASP A 199 16.93 6.76 15.52
N ILE A 200 15.91 7.24 14.80
CA ILE A 200 15.63 6.82 13.43
C ILE A 200 16.37 7.75 12.49
N GLN A 201 17.46 7.26 11.93
CA GLN A 201 18.23 8.01 10.93
C GLN A 201 17.77 7.66 9.53
N GLU A 202 17.29 8.65 8.80
CA GLU A 202 17.00 8.55 7.38
C GLU A 202 18.29 8.80 6.59
N TYR A 203 18.57 7.95 5.61
CA TYR A 203 19.65 8.17 4.66
C TYR A 203 19.20 7.75 3.25
N GLU A 204 19.78 8.42 2.27
CA GLU A 204 19.53 8.12 0.87
C GLU A 204 20.55 7.11 0.35
N HIS A 205 20.04 6.09 -0.32
CA HIS A 205 20.86 5.12 -1.02
C HIS A 205 20.54 5.20 -2.52
N ALA A 206 21.54 5.60 -3.30
CA ALA A 206 21.43 5.64 -4.75
C ALA A 206 21.91 4.32 -5.34
N GLU A 207 21.08 3.69 -6.16
CA GLU A 207 21.41 2.47 -6.89
C GLU A 207 21.10 2.63 -8.37
N GLU A 208 21.91 2.05 -9.24
CA GLU A 208 21.55 1.90 -10.65
C GLU A 208 20.84 0.57 -10.83
N VAL A 209 19.65 0.63 -11.42
CA VAL A 209 18.80 -0.54 -11.64
C VAL A 209 18.46 -0.61 -13.12
N GLU A 210 18.59 -1.78 -13.68
CA GLU A 210 18.09 -2.08 -15.01
C GLU A 210 16.69 -2.66 -14.88
N LEU A 211 15.70 -1.98 -15.46
CA LEU A 211 14.29 -2.35 -15.40
C LEU A 211 13.79 -2.75 -16.78
N GLN A 212 13.04 -3.83 -16.86
CA GLN A 212 12.31 -4.19 -18.06
C GLN A 212 10.99 -3.42 -18.12
N LEU A 213 10.74 -2.71 -19.23
CA LEU A 213 9.48 -2.00 -19.43
C LEU A 213 8.31 -2.97 -19.52
N VAL A 214 8.53 -4.17 -20.08
CA VAL A 214 7.52 -5.21 -20.19
C VAL A 214 8.16 -6.54 -19.81
N LYS A 215 7.55 -7.25 -18.88
CA LYS A 215 7.94 -8.63 -18.54
C LYS A 215 7.47 -9.59 -19.61
N GLU A 216 8.21 -10.65 -19.83
CA GLU A 216 7.85 -11.66 -20.81
C GLU A 216 6.58 -12.40 -20.38
N PRO A 217 5.51 -12.42 -21.22
CA PRO A 217 4.30 -13.12 -20.92
C PRO A 217 4.51 -14.64 -21.03
N LYS A 218 3.89 -15.41 -20.13
CA LYS A 218 4.02 -16.88 -20.08
C LYS A 218 3.56 -17.56 -21.37
N ASP A 219 2.52 -17.02 -21.99
CA ASP A 219 1.90 -17.56 -23.21
C ASP A 219 2.41 -16.85 -24.49
N GLY A 220 3.46 -16.03 -24.39
CA GLY A 220 4.03 -15.28 -25.51
C GLY A 220 3.23 -14.02 -25.89
N PHE A 221 2.11 -13.75 -25.22
CA PHE A 221 1.30 -12.53 -25.44
C PHE A 221 0.52 -12.15 -24.19
N TYR A 222 0.10 -10.88 -24.13
CA TYR A 222 -0.88 -10.37 -23.17
C TYR A 222 -2.22 -10.11 -23.88
N SER A 223 -3.34 -10.53 -23.28
CA SER A 223 -4.68 -10.20 -23.76
C SER A 223 -5.18 -8.94 -23.08
N ILE A 224 -5.19 -7.82 -23.77
CA ILE A 224 -5.57 -6.51 -23.25
C ILE A 224 -6.87 -6.03 -23.90
N LYS A 225 -7.75 -5.42 -23.08
CA LYS A 225 -8.97 -4.78 -23.54
C LYS A 225 -8.60 -3.45 -24.22
N TYR A 226 -9.29 -3.15 -25.35
CA TYR A 226 -9.11 -1.88 -26.01
C TYR A 226 -10.44 -1.19 -26.31
N LYS A 227 -10.40 0.11 -26.49
CA LYS A 227 -11.53 0.95 -26.91
C LYS A 227 -11.38 1.29 -28.38
N ASP A 228 -12.50 1.26 -29.11
CA ASP A 228 -12.50 1.61 -30.53
C ASP A 228 -11.95 3.02 -30.75
N GLY A 229 -11.04 3.14 -31.70
CA GLY A 229 -10.36 4.40 -32.04
C GLY A 229 -9.24 4.81 -31.07
N LEU A 230 -8.97 4.03 -30.02
CA LEU A 230 -7.89 4.26 -29.05
C LEU A 230 -6.83 3.13 -29.09
N LEU A 231 -6.63 2.52 -30.23
CA LEU A 231 -5.60 1.52 -30.49
C LEU A 231 -4.56 2.09 -31.45
N ALA A 232 -3.29 1.91 -31.12
CA ALA A 232 -2.20 2.14 -32.07
C ALA A 232 -1.49 0.82 -32.36
N SER A 233 -1.47 0.41 -33.62
CA SER A 233 -0.72 -0.79 -34.07
C SER A 233 0.52 -0.38 -34.79
N MET A 234 1.64 -1.06 -34.50
CA MET A 234 2.90 -0.81 -35.22
C MET A 234 2.81 -1.18 -36.72
N THR A 235 1.78 -1.95 -37.14
CA THR A 235 1.53 -2.32 -38.54
C THR A 235 0.76 -1.25 -39.30
N ASP A 236 0.11 -0.29 -38.62
CA ASP A 236 -0.63 0.76 -39.28
C ASP A 236 0.32 1.68 -40.06
N GLU A 237 -0.06 2.06 -41.27
CA GLU A 237 0.71 2.93 -42.16
C GLU A 237 1.09 4.26 -41.50
N LYS A 238 0.15 4.81 -40.68
CA LYS A 238 0.34 6.03 -39.91
C LYS A 238 1.62 6.00 -39.03
N TYR A 239 1.95 4.84 -38.46
CA TYR A 239 3.07 4.70 -37.54
C TYR A 239 4.33 4.11 -38.19
N HIS A 240 4.27 3.74 -39.45
CA HIS A 240 5.37 3.02 -40.11
C HIS A 240 6.73 3.72 -39.96
N LYS A 241 6.79 5.03 -40.14
CA LYS A 241 8.03 5.81 -40.01
C LYS A 241 8.52 6.03 -38.59
N TYR A 242 7.72 5.66 -37.59
CA TYR A 242 8.03 5.86 -36.16
C TYR A 242 8.35 4.56 -35.42
N ARG A 243 8.42 3.42 -36.09
CA ARG A 243 8.68 2.11 -35.47
C ARG A 243 9.95 2.11 -34.64
N ASP A 244 11.02 2.68 -35.16
CA ASP A 244 12.30 2.75 -34.46
C ASP A 244 12.29 3.70 -33.26
N ARG A 245 11.27 4.55 -33.14
CA ARG A 245 11.13 5.53 -32.04
C ARG A 245 10.18 5.05 -30.93
N SER A 246 9.37 4.04 -31.21
CA SER A 246 8.38 3.55 -30.28
C SER A 246 8.12 2.05 -30.46
N PHE A 247 7.03 1.55 -29.94
CA PHE A 247 6.54 0.19 -30.14
C PHE A 247 7.48 -0.88 -29.57
N ASN A 248 7.71 -0.82 -28.23
CA ASN A 248 8.26 -1.97 -27.49
C ASN A 248 7.23 -3.12 -27.38
N LEU A 249 5.97 -2.83 -27.67
CA LEU A 249 4.86 -3.74 -27.90
C LEU A 249 4.29 -3.51 -29.30
N ASP A 250 3.74 -4.54 -29.92
CA ASP A 250 3.16 -4.47 -31.26
C ASP A 250 1.88 -3.62 -31.34
N HIS A 251 1.20 -3.46 -30.19
CA HIS A 251 0.02 -2.61 -30.04
C HIS A 251 0.09 -1.81 -28.74
N TYR A 252 -0.47 -0.58 -28.78
CA TYR A 252 -0.75 0.23 -27.61
C TYR A 252 -2.25 0.48 -27.49
N CYS A 253 -2.80 0.16 -26.32
CA CYS A 253 -4.21 0.35 -25.98
C CYS A 253 -4.32 1.53 -25.00
N PHE A 254 -4.92 2.63 -25.44
CA PHE A 254 -5.06 3.83 -24.62
C PHE A 254 -6.40 3.83 -23.90
N ASP A 255 -6.40 4.29 -22.65
CA ASP A 255 -7.60 4.40 -21.83
C ASP A 255 -8.43 5.64 -22.22
N SER A 256 -7.77 6.66 -22.73
CA SER A 256 -8.40 7.94 -23.04
C SER A 256 -7.88 8.57 -24.34
N LYS A 257 -8.72 9.45 -24.93
CA LYS A 257 -8.35 10.22 -26.10
C LYS A 257 -7.16 11.18 -25.85
N PRO A 258 -7.07 11.87 -24.71
CA PRO A 258 -5.88 12.68 -24.39
C PRO A 258 -4.57 11.88 -24.39
N GLU A 259 -4.54 10.65 -23.88
CA GLU A 259 -3.34 9.79 -23.93
C GLU A 259 -2.95 9.44 -25.36
N TYR A 260 -3.95 9.05 -26.18
CA TYR A 260 -3.73 8.76 -27.61
C TYR A 260 -3.17 9.98 -28.35
N ASP A 261 -3.75 11.17 -28.13
CA ASP A 261 -3.30 12.40 -28.76
C ASP A 261 -1.92 12.83 -28.27
N MET A 262 -1.62 12.66 -26.98
CA MET A 262 -0.30 12.90 -26.42
C MET A 262 0.73 11.96 -27.04
N PHE A 263 0.44 10.68 -27.19
CA PHE A 263 1.32 9.72 -27.86
C PHE A 263 1.69 10.19 -29.28
N TRP A 264 0.69 10.62 -30.06
CA TRP A 264 0.92 11.13 -31.40
C TRP A 264 1.82 12.36 -31.42
N ASN A 265 1.55 13.32 -30.53
CA ASN A 265 2.33 14.55 -30.41
C ASN A 265 3.78 14.27 -30.02
N LEU A 266 4.02 13.33 -29.08
CA LEU A 266 5.37 12.92 -28.68
C LEU A 266 6.12 12.23 -29.83
N LEU A 267 5.46 11.38 -30.61
CA LEU A 267 6.06 10.74 -31.78
C LEU A 267 6.48 11.75 -32.84
N CYS A 268 5.70 12.82 -33.00
CA CYS A 268 6.01 13.88 -34.00
C CYS A 268 7.14 14.81 -33.56
N ASP A 269 7.49 14.85 -32.26
CA ASP A 269 8.62 15.67 -31.76
C ASP A 269 9.97 14.95 -32.03
N ASP A 270 10.42 15.03 -33.27
CA ASP A 270 11.69 14.44 -33.70
C ASP A 270 12.92 15.31 -33.37
N LYS A 271 12.73 16.54 -32.92
CA LYS A 271 13.82 17.45 -32.57
C LYS A 271 14.45 17.14 -31.22
N ARG A 272 13.60 16.87 -30.23
CA ARG A 272 14.02 16.71 -28.83
C ARG A 272 14.04 15.25 -28.37
N LEU A 273 13.14 14.42 -28.90
CA LEU A 273 12.89 13.08 -28.41
C LEU A 273 13.56 12.01 -29.28
N GLU A 274 14.19 11.04 -28.64
CA GLU A 274 14.80 9.87 -29.27
C GLU A 274 13.82 8.68 -29.29
N LYS A 275 13.25 8.35 -28.13
CA LYS A 275 12.33 7.22 -27.96
C LYS A 275 11.12 7.63 -27.14
N VAL A 276 9.98 7.02 -27.43
CA VAL A 276 8.72 7.22 -26.73
C VAL A 276 8.06 5.86 -26.48
N TRP A 277 7.79 5.51 -25.26
CA TRP A 277 7.10 4.28 -24.91
C TRP A 277 5.85 4.60 -24.09
N PHE A 278 4.74 3.98 -24.47
CA PHE A 278 3.51 4.01 -23.68
C PHE A 278 3.51 2.83 -22.71
N THR A 279 3.43 3.11 -21.44
CA THR A 279 3.49 2.12 -20.34
C THR A 279 2.22 2.05 -19.51
N GLY A 280 1.31 3.02 -19.67
CA GLY A 280 0.10 3.16 -18.85
C GLY A 280 -0.89 2.01 -18.97
N MET A 281 -0.86 1.25 -20.06
CA MET A 281 -1.74 0.09 -20.25
C MET A 281 -1.29 -1.17 -19.50
N LEU A 282 -0.10 -1.18 -18.91
CA LEU A 282 0.47 -2.36 -18.24
C LEU A 282 0.00 -2.43 -16.78
N THR A 283 -0.41 -3.61 -16.37
CA THR A 283 -0.89 -3.87 -15.01
C THR A 283 0.21 -4.43 -14.12
N HIS A 284 -0.13 -4.61 -12.83
CA HIS A 284 0.77 -5.24 -11.88
C HIS A 284 1.25 -6.61 -12.36
N GLY A 285 2.55 -6.84 -12.31
CA GLY A 285 3.17 -8.10 -12.78
C GLY A 285 3.55 -8.11 -14.26
N GLN A 286 3.05 -7.19 -15.09
CA GLN A 286 3.39 -7.09 -16.52
C GLN A 286 4.58 -6.16 -16.78
N THR A 287 4.94 -5.31 -15.84
CA THR A 287 6.04 -4.35 -15.92
C THR A 287 6.87 -4.35 -14.64
N GLU A 288 8.14 -3.93 -14.74
CA GLU A 288 8.98 -3.56 -13.59
C GLU A 288 9.03 -2.03 -13.40
N PHE A 289 8.49 -1.29 -14.36
CA PHE A 289 8.48 0.16 -14.34
C PHE A 289 7.31 0.68 -13.50
N ILE A 290 7.46 0.56 -12.18
CA ILE A 290 6.48 0.95 -11.16
C ILE A 290 7.18 1.83 -10.14
N ILE A 291 6.53 2.93 -9.75
CA ILE A 291 7.00 3.83 -8.69
C ILE A 291 6.15 3.63 -7.45
N ASN A 292 6.77 3.10 -6.40
CA ASN A 292 6.11 2.98 -5.11
C ASN A 292 6.28 4.27 -4.29
N TYR A 293 5.21 4.75 -3.69
CA TYR A 293 5.23 5.94 -2.85
C TYR A 293 4.36 5.74 -1.61
N ILE A 294 4.61 6.55 -0.58
CA ILE A 294 3.77 6.58 0.62
C ILE A 294 2.68 7.62 0.39
N ASP A 295 1.43 7.18 0.41
CA ASP A 295 0.27 8.07 0.32
C ASP A 295 0.20 8.95 1.59
N PRO A 296 0.30 10.27 1.47
CA PRO A 296 0.35 11.17 2.63
C PRO A 296 -0.96 11.18 3.43
N VAL A 297 -2.06 10.75 2.84
CA VAL A 297 -3.38 10.73 3.51
C VAL A 297 -3.59 9.46 4.31
N SER A 298 -3.28 8.30 3.70
CA SER A 298 -3.50 6.99 4.33
C SER A 298 -2.29 6.43 5.04
N GLY A 299 -1.08 6.98 4.80
CA GLY A 299 0.20 6.41 5.27
C GLY A 299 0.54 5.06 4.65
N GLY A 300 -0.26 4.57 3.72
CA GLY A 300 -0.05 3.28 3.04
C GLY A 300 0.89 3.39 1.84
N VAL A 301 1.54 2.28 1.50
CA VAL A 301 2.34 2.19 0.27
C VAL A 301 1.39 1.99 -0.92
N ARG A 302 1.56 2.83 -1.95
CA ARG A 302 0.83 2.76 -3.21
C ARG A 302 1.79 2.62 -4.39
N SER A 303 1.28 2.07 -5.47
CA SER A 303 2.02 1.90 -6.72
C SER A 303 1.50 2.89 -7.77
N TYR A 304 2.41 3.60 -8.40
CA TYR A 304 2.13 4.48 -9.51
C TYR A 304 2.66 3.88 -10.80
N TYR A 305 1.82 3.85 -11.81
CA TYR A 305 2.11 3.34 -13.16
C TYR A 305 2.14 4.53 -14.12
N PRO A 306 3.34 4.98 -14.54
CA PRO A 306 3.45 6.12 -15.46
C PRO A 306 2.84 5.82 -16.82
N ASP A 307 2.17 6.81 -17.43
CA ASP A 307 1.59 6.66 -18.77
C ASP A 307 2.66 6.54 -19.84
N PHE A 308 3.70 7.39 -19.79
CA PHE A 308 4.76 7.41 -20.78
C PHE A 308 6.13 7.47 -20.15
N LEU A 309 7.05 6.72 -20.76
CA LEU A 309 8.48 6.92 -20.61
C LEU A 309 9.07 7.44 -21.92
N VAL A 310 9.79 8.55 -21.85
CA VAL A 310 10.39 9.22 -23.00
C VAL A 310 11.87 9.36 -22.81
N LYS A 311 12.66 8.96 -23.81
CA LYS A 311 14.10 9.19 -23.86
C LYS A 311 14.39 10.39 -24.75
N LYS A 312 15.07 11.38 -24.21
CA LYS A 312 15.55 12.55 -24.98
C LYS A 312 16.86 12.25 -25.70
N LYS A 313 17.17 13.06 -26.71
CA LYS A 313 18.43 12.97 -27.48
C LYS A 313 19.70 13.26 -26.66
N ASP A 314 19.54 13.96 -25.53
CA ASP A 314 20.64 14.17 -24.56
C ASP A 314 20.91 12.96 -23.65
N GLY A 315 20.13 11.87 -23.84
CA GLY A 315 20.22 10.64 -23.04
C GLY A 315 19.39 10.64 -21.77
N SER A 316 18.76 11.77 -21.40
CA SER A 316 17.88 11.85 -20.23
C SER A 316 16.53 11.19 -20.48
N TYR A 317 15.89 10.72 -19.38
CA TYR A 317 14.56 10.15 -19.40
C TYR A 317 13.56 11.08 -18.73
N VAL A 318 12.34 11.12 -19.26
CA VAL A 318 11.21 11.87 -18.71
C VAL A 318 10.01 10.96 -18.58
N ILE A 319 9.36 11.03 -17.43
CA ILE A 319 8.07 10.40 -17.17
C ILE A 319 6.98 11.44 -17.44
N ILE A 320 5.96 11.04 -18.19
CA ILE A 320 4.82 11.91 -18.49
C ILE A 320 3.56 11.21 -18.04
N GLU A 321 2.72 11.94 -17.33
CA GLU A 321 1.38 11.57 -16.90
C GLU A 321 0.37 12.45 -17.62
N VAL A 322 -0.68 11.86 -18.16
CA VAL A 322 -1.77 12.57 -18.82
C VAL A 322 -2.98 12.60 -17.90
N LYS A 323 -3.32 13.78 -17.40
CA LYS A 323 -4.53 13.96 -16.60
C LYS A 323 -5.62 14.59 -17.46
N GLY A 324 -6.78 13.94 -17.50
CA GLY A 324 -7.97 14.54 -18.06
C GLY A 324 -8.42 15.73 -17.19
N ASP A 325 -8.97 16.75 -17.81
CA ASP A 325 -9.66 17.85 -17.11
C ASP A 325 -10.90 17.28 -16.40
N ASN A 326 -10.73 16.82 -15.17
CA ASN A 326 -11.87 16.57 -14.29
C ASN A 326 -12.42 17.93 -13.85
N LYS A 327 -13.46 18.39 -14.57
CA LYS A 327 -14.34 19.46 -14.09
C LYS A 327 -15.26 18.93 -13.00
#